data_35f0aab87ae8e94d22b1c8f041ea67f9
#
_entry.id   35f0aab87ae8e94d22b1c8f041ea67f9
#
_cell.length_a   1.000
_cell.length_b   1.000
_cell.length_c   1.000
_cell.angle_alpha   90.00
_cell.angle_beta   90.00
_cell.angle_gamma   90.00
#
_symmetry.space_group_name_H-M   'P 1'
#
loop_
_entity.id
_entity.type
_entity.pdbx_description
1 polymer ?
#
loop_
_entity_poly.entity_id
_entity_poly.type
_entity_poly.pdbx_seq_one_letter_code
_entity_poly.pdbx_strand_id
1 'polypeptide(L)'
;MKIQRLATTALLTFAVATAAFAQRFNPFGDGTGYEPPSKNVAYDGRFTFARIKYTPCCGYMGFYYRGLPAWAHGYVPDPRRGNAQAEANLMKIMDEVTYLHPHTDGSNVYTFDDPALMHYPVAYMVEPGFWTMTDKEAKGLNAYLKKGGFLILDDFRHDGDPRAGEGWANMEANIQRAIPGAQLLPLNPSMVVYDSFFKIPSFDIIPQAYDREKPEFFGVFEDNDTKKRLMVVVNYSTDISDFWEFSATGFRPIDESNEAYKLGVNYIMYGMTH
;
A
#
# COMPACT_ATOMS: atom_id res chain seq x y z
N MET A 1 -36.26 -43.74 -25.92
CA MET A 1 -35.29 -43.90 -24.80
C MET A 1 -33.87 -43.44 -25.10
N LYS A 2 -33.31 -43.59 -26.31
CA LYS A 2 -31.90 -43.15 -26.60
C LYS A 2 -31.74 -41.64 -26.72
N ILE A 3 -32.74 -40.90 -27.20
CA ILE A 3 -32.66 -39.44 -27.41
C ILE A 3 -32.72 -38.68 -26.07
N GLN A 4 -33.50 -39.15 -25.09
CA GLN A 4 -33.57 -38.53 -23.77
C GLN A 4 -32.25 -38.68 -22.97
N ARG A 5 -31.54 -39.80 -23.15
CA ARG A 5 -30.22 -39.99 -22.48
C ARG A 5 -29.13 -39.09 -23.05
N LEU A 6 -29.16 -38.84 -24.36
CA LEU A 6 -28.20 -37.91 -25.00
C LEU A 6 -28.41 -36.44 -24.60
N ALA A 7 -29.70 -36.03 -24.47
CA ALA A 7 -30.02 -34.66 -24.02
C ALA A 7 -29.62 -34.42 -22.55
N THR A 8 -29.82 -35.43 -21.67
CA THR A 8 -29.46 -35.34 -20.25
C THR A 8 -27.95 -35.32 -20.05
N THR A 9 -27.19 -36.09 -20.85
CA THR A 9 -25.73 -36.11 -20.79
C THR A 9 -25.13 -34.80 -21.33
N ALA A 10 -25.68 -34.22 -22.39
CA ALA A 10 -25.24 -32.93 -22.93
C ALA A 10 -25.53 -31.77 -21.97
N LEU A 11 -26.69 -31.78 -21.27
CA LEU A 11 -26.99 -30.76 -20.26
C LEU A 11 -26.09 -30.86 -19.02
N LEU A 12 -25.79 -32.10 -18.57
CA LEU A 12 -24.86 -32.30 -17.45
C LEU A 12 -23.43 -31.90 -17.78
N THR A 13 -22.93 -32.19 -18.99
CA THR A 13 -21.60 -31.76 -19.41
C THR A 13 -21.51 -30.24 -19.61
N PHE A 14 -22.56 -29.58 -20.06
CA PHE A 14 -22.61 -28.13 -20.19
C PHE A 14 -22.68 -27.44 -18.82
N ALA A 15 -23.46 -27.99 -17.87
CA ALA A 15 -23.55 -27.47 -16.50
C ALA A 15 -22.24 -27.65 -15.73
N VAL A 16 -21.51 -28.76 -15.90
CA VAL A 16 -20.18 -28.96 -15.30
C VAL A 16 -19.13 -28.06 -15.94
N ALA A 17 -19.20 -27.83 -17.26
CA ALA A 17 -18.28 -26.90 -17.94
C ALA A 17 -18.52 -25.45 -17.53
N THR A 18 -19.78 -25.02 -17.37
CA THR A 18 -20.10 -23.67 -16.90
C THR A 18 -19.76 -23.48 -15.42
N ALA A 19 -19.93 -24.49 -14.57
CA ALA A 19 -19.49 -24.43 -13.17
C ALA A 19 -17.95 -24.39 -13.05
N ALA A 20 -17.23 -25.16 -13.87
CA ALA A 20 -15.76 -25.12 -13.92
C ALA A 20 -15.22 -23.78 -14.50
N PHE A 21 -15.96 -23.16 -15.42
CA PHE A 21 -15.64 -21.84 -15.94
C PHE A 21 -15.97 -20.74 -14.91
N ALA A 22 -17.08 -20.86 -14.19
CA ALA A 22 -17.44 -19.93 -13.11
C ALA A 22 -16.47 -20.03 -11.92
N GLN A 23 -15.90 -21.20 -11.63
CA GLN A 23 -14.82 -21.35 -10.63
C GLN A 23 -13.47 -20.79 -11.09
N ARG A 24 -13.22 -20.70 -12.41
CA ARG A 24 -12.03 -20.03 -12.97
C ARG A 24 -12.20 -18.54 -13.16
N PHE A 25 -13.42 -18.07 -13.23
CA PHE A 25 -13.80 -16.67 -13.25
C PHE A 25 -14.66 -16.42 -12.01
N ASN A 26 -14.05 -16.32 -10.86
CA ASN A 26 -14.67 -15.63 -9.75
C ASN A 26 -14.21 -14.15 -9.84
N PRO A 27 -14.94 -13.29 -10.56
CA PRO A 27 -14.62 -11.87 -10.61
C PRO A 27 -14.84 -11.18 -9.25
N PHE A 28 -15.42 -11.92 -8.30
CA PHE A 28 -15.69 -11.54 -6.93
C PHE A 28 -14.92 -12.43 -5.94
N GLY A 29 -13.74 -12.92 -6.33
CA GLY A 29 -12.85 -13.53 -5.36
C GLY A 29 -12.76 -12.59 -4.15
N ASP A 30 -12.94 -13.14 -2.96
CA ASP A 30 -12.98 -12.40 -1.69
C ASP A 30 -11.65 -11.68 -1.36
N GLY A 31 -10.71 -11.60 -2.30
CA GLY A 31 -9.38 -11.03 -2.09
C GLY A 31 -8.50 -11.77 -1.10
N THR A 32 -9.06 -12.77 -0.42
CA THR A 32 -8.35 -13.53 0.63
C THR A 32 -7.46 -14.64 0.06
N GLY A 33 -7.61 -14.98 -1.22
CA GLY A 33 -6.88 -16.06 -1.89
C GLY A 33 -5.62 -15.64 -2.65
N TYR A 34 -5.31 -14.35 -2.74
CA TYR A 34 -4.08 -13.91 -3.41
C TYR A 34 -2.89 -14.06 -2.46
N GLU A 35 -1.98 -14.95 -2.81
CA GLU A 35 -0.71 -15.10 -2.10
C GLU A 35 0.40 -14.30 -2.80
N PRO A 36 1.24 -13.60 -2.04
CA PRO A 36 2.40 -12.92 -2.60
C PRO A 36 3.29 -13.88 -3.39
N PRO A 37 3.86 -13.45 -4.52
CA PRO A 37 4.70 -14.32 -5.36
C PRO A 37 6.04 -14.69 -4.71
N SER A 38 6.48 -13.96 -3.70
CA SER A 38 7.71 -14.19 -2.96
C SER A 38 7.43 -14.49 -1.49
N LYS A 39 8.28 -15.34 -0.90
CA LYS A 39 8.26 -15.54 0.56
C LYS A 39 8.94 -14.37 1.25
N ASN A 40 8.43 -14.01 2.43
CA ASN A 40 9.09 -13.05 3.30
C ASN A 40 10.52 -13.48 3.63
N VAL A 41 11.42 -12.53 3.55
CA VAL A 41 12.80 -12.72 4.03
C VAL A 41 12.77 -12.75 5.56
N ALA A 42 13.48 -13.71 6.15
CA ALA A 42 13.61 -13.77 7.61
C ALA A 42 14.34 -12.53 8.14
N TYR A 43 13.91 -12.06 9.31
CA TYR A 43 14.56 -10.93 9.96
C TYR A 43 16.03 -11.27 10.32
N ASP A 44 16.96 -10.51 9.79
CA ASP A 44 18.41 -10.67 9.98
C ASP A 44 19.09 -9.40 10.55
N GLY A 45 18.29 -8.42 10.97
CA GLY A 45 18.76 -7.12 11.47
C GLY A 45 18.93 -6.04 10.41
N ARG A 46 18.83 -6.37 9.12
CA ARG A 46 18.85 -5.41 8.02
C ARG A 46 17.46 -4.82 7.81
N PHE A 47 17.43 -3.59 7.33
CA PHE A 47 16.17 -2.99 6.93
C PHE A 47 15.53 -3.81 5.80
N THR A 48 14.26 -4.12 5.97
CA THR A 48 13.43 -4.74 4.94
C THR A 48 12.12 -3.96 4.89
N PHE A 49 11.71 -3.59 3.72
CA PHE A 49 10.45 -2.87 3.53
C PHE A 49 9.27 -3.79 3.89
N ALA A 50 8.35 -3.34 4.71
CA ALA A 50 7.20 -4.12 5.15
C ALA A 50 5.90 -3.56 4.55
N ARG A 51 5.35 -4.27 3.55
CA ARG A 51 4.07 -3.95 2.94
C ARG A 51 2.93 -4.56 3.72
N ILE A 52 1.87 -3.82 3.90
CA ILE A 52 0.66 -4.30 4.58
C ILE A 52 -0.34 -4.87 3.57
N LYS A 53 -0.68 -6.13 3.78
CA LYS A 53 -1.78 -6.84 3.13
C LYS A 53 -3.05 -6.68 3.97
N TYR A 54 -4.15 -6.40 3.32
CA TYR A 54 -5.47 -6.30 3.94
C TYR A 54 -6.55 -6.92 3.03
N THR A 55 -7.72 -7.22 3.58
CA THR A 55 -8.88 -7.62 2.77
C THR A 55 -9.53 -6.36 2.19
N PRO A 56 -9.62 -6.21 0.86
CA PRO A 56 -10.29 -5.06 0.27
C PRO A 56 -11.79 -5.09 0.50
N CYS A 57 -12.39 -3.92 0.74
CA CYS A 57 -13.84 -3.74 0.69
C CYS A 57 -14.33 -3.57 -0.76
N CYS A 58 -15.62 -3.31 -0.90
CA CYS A 58 -16.23 -2.66 -2.07
C CYS A 58 -16.25 -3.51 -3.34
N GLY A 59 -16.22 -4.85 -3.20
CA GLY A 59 -16.42 -5.80 -4.29
C GLY A 59 -15.42 -5.65 -5.44
N TYR A 60 -15.92 -5.52 -6.66
CA TYR A 60 -15.10 -5.44 -7.86
C TYR A 60 -14.09 -4.28 -7.85
N MET A 61 -14.44 -3.15 -7.26
CA MET A 61 -13.58 -1.97 -7.21
C MET A 61 -12.37 -2.14 -6.29
N GLY A 62 -12.39 -3.10 -5.36
CA GLY A 62 -11.24 -3.45 -4.53
C GLY A 62 -10.17 -4.27 -5.23
N PHE A 63 -10.33 -4.51 -6.55
CA PHE A 63 -9.40 -5.30 -7.33
C PHE A 63 -8.85 -4.49 -8.50
N TYR A 64 -7.55 -4.56 -8.66
CA TYR A 64 -6.84 -4.00 -9.78
C TYR A 64 -6.84 -4.94 -10.98
N TYR A 65 -6.19 -4.45 -12.00
CA TYR A 65 -5.89 -5.16 -13.21
C TYR A 65 -5.54 -6.65 -12.96
N ARG A 66 -6.23 -7.56 -13.65
CA ARG A 66 -6.12 -9.02 -13.53
C ARG A 66 -6.59 -9.62 -12.21
N GLY A 67 -7.45 -8.96 -11.47
CA GLY A 67 -7.99 -9.47 -10.22
C GLY A 67 -7.00 -9.46 -9.06
N LEU A 68 -5.94 -8.65 -9.14
CA LEU A 68 -5.06 -8.39 -8.01
C LEU A 68 -5.79 -7.56 -6.96
N PRO A 69 -5.65 -7.87 -5.67
CA PRO A 69 -6.24 -7.05 -4.62
C PRO A 69 -5.56 -5.68 -4.55
N ALA A 70 -6.30 -4.66 -4.10
CA ALA A 70 -5.83 -3.28 -4.03
C ALA A 70 -4.48 -3.13 -3.32
N TRP A 71 -4.24 -3.84 -2.22
CA TRP A 71 -2.97 -3.80 -1.49
C TRP A 71 -1.76 -4.28 -2.31
N ALA A 72 -1.97 -5.00 -3.42
CA ALA A 72 -0.89 -5.53 -4.27
C ALA A 72 -0.50 -4.57 -5.41
N HIS A 73 -1.10 -3.39 -5.50
CA HIS A 73 -0.71 -2.38 -6.47
C HIS A 73 0.77 -1.97 -6.27
N GLY A 74 1.53 -1.92 -7.36
CA GLY A 74 2.98 -1.64 -7.32
C GLY A 74 3.85 -2.76 -6.74
N TYR A 75 3.26 -3.80 -6.12
CA TYR A 75 4.00 -4.94 -5.57
C TYR A 75 4.27 -6.03 -6.61
N VAL A 76 3.30 -6.30 -7.48
CA VAL A 76 3.44 -7.32 -8.52
C VAL A 76 3.86 -6.65 -9.83
N PRO A 77 5.02 -7.03 -10.39
CA PRO A 77 5.47 -6.47 -11.65
C PRO A 77 4.44 -6.69 -12.77
N ASP A 78 4.14 -5.65 -13.54
CA ASP A 78 3.36 -5.78 -14.76
C ASP A 78 4.26 -6.21 -15.92
N PRO A 79 4.15 -7.46 -16.42
CA PRO A 79 5.03 -7.96 -17.48
C PRO A 79 4.92 -7.17 -18.79
N ARG A 80 3.83 -6.40 -18.98
CA ARG A 80 3.64 -5.60 -20.20
C ARG A 80 4.42 -4.29 -20.16
N ARG A 81 4.66 -3.78 -18.95
CA ARG A 81 5.34 -2.50 -18.73
C ARG A 81 6.82 -2.70 -18.34
N GLY A 82 7.23 -3.96 -18.11
CA GLY A 82 8.62 -4.30 -17.78
C GLY A 82 9.12 -3.68 -16.49
N ASN A 83 8.19 -3.33 -15.57
CA ASN A 83 8.52 -2.66 -14.33
C ASN A 83 8.87 -3.66 -13.22
N ALA A 84 9.71 -3.23 -12.32
CA ALA A 84 10.00 -3.90 -11.07
C ALA A 84 8.95 -3.52 -10.01
N GLN A 85 9.00 -4.19 -8.86
CA GLN A 85 8.25 -3.76 -7.68
C GLN A 85 8.69 -2.34 -7.26
N ALA A 86 7.74 -1.49 -6.89
CA ALA A 86 8.00 -0.12 -6.46
C ALA A 86 9.03 -0.07 -5.32
N GLU A 87 8.83 -0.92 -4.30
CA GLU A 87 9.72 -0.99 -3.13
C GLU A 87 11.13 -1.51 -3.48
N ALA A 88 11.24 -2.42 -4.44
CA ALA A 88 12.57 -2.90 -4.87
C ALA A 88 13.39 -1.77 -5.50
N ASN A 89 12.74 -0.89 -6.26
CA ASN A 89 13.40 0.29 -6.81
C ASN A 89 13.76 1.30 -5.72
N LEU A 90 12.85 1.56 -4.78
CA LEU A 90 13.14 2.44 -3.64
C LEU A 90 14.30 1.90 -2.79
N MET A 91 14.33 0.58 -2.53
CA MET A 91 15.41 -0.03 -1.74
C MET A 91 16.76 0.05 -2.43
N LYS A 92 16.82 -0.04 -3.76
CA LYS A 92 18.08 0.20 -4.51
C LYS A 92 18.57 1.64 -4.34
N ILE A 93 17.66 2.62 -4.40
CA ILE A 93 18.02 4.01 -4.14
C ILE A 93 18.49 4.17 -2.69
N MET A 94 17.81 3.57 -1.71
CA MET A 94 18.23 3.60 -0.30
C MET A 94 19.63 3.04 -0.11
N ASP A 95 19.96 1.94 -0.77
CA ASP A 95 21.31 1.32 -0.69
C ASP A 95 22.39 2.24 -1.26
N GLU A 96 22.10 2.96 -2.33
CA GLU A 96 23.05 3.89 -2.98
C GLU A 96 23.23 5.20 -2.22
N VAL A 97 22.19 5.74 -1.57
CA VAL A 97 22.25 7.08 -0.97
C VAL A 97 22.46 7.07 0.55
N THR A 98 22.35 5.88 1.20
CA THR A 98 22.49 5.74 2.66
C THR A 98 23.46 4.62 3.02
N TYR A 99 23.82 4.52 4.30
CA TYR A 99 24.56 3.36 4.86
C TYR A 99 23.64 2.28 5.44
N LEU A 100 22.36 2.29 5.06
CA LEU A 100 21.39 1.36 5.64
C LEU A 100 21.55 -0.08 5.15
N HIS A 101 22.04 -0.26 3.90
CA HIS A 101 22.22 -1.56 3.24
C HIS A 101 20.97 -2.46 3.35
N PRO A 102 19.80 -2.00 2.88
CA PRO A 102 18.55 -2.74 3.01
C PRO A 102 18.55 -4.02 2.16
N HIS A 103 17.54 -4.87 2.37
CA HIS A 103 17.20 -5.88 1.38
C HIS A 103 16.61 -5.20 0.14
N THR A 104 17.18 -5.50 -1.05
CA THR A 104 16.82 -4.83 -2.30
C THR A 104 15.89 -5.64 -3.21
N ASP A 105 15.53 -6.87 -2.83
CA ASP A 105 14.78 -7.81 -3.67
C ASP A 105 13.25 -7.58 -3.64
N GLY A 106 12.78 -6.63 -2.85
CA GLY A 106 11.38 -6.31 -2.67
C GLY A 106 11.00 -6.09 -1.21
N SER A 107 9.72 -6.27 -0.91
CA SER A 107 9.17 -6.11 0.44
C SER A 107 8.69 -7.42 1.02
N ASN A 108 8.75 -7.53 2.35
CA ASN A 108 7.99 -8.50 3.10
C ASN A 108 6.52 -8.07 3.17
N VAL A 109 5.61 -9.04 3.25
CA VAL A 109 4.17 -8.78 3.29
C VAL A 109 3.59 -9.30 4.59
N TYR A 110 2.91 -8.44 5.33
CA TYR A 110 2.30 -8.75 6.64
C TYR A 110 0.88 -8.21 6.73
N THR A 111 0.08 -8.79 7.62
CA THR A 111 -1.12 -8.16 8.16
C THR A 111 -0.78 -7.46 9.47
N PHE A 112 -1.62 -6.52 9.92
CA PHE A 112 -1.34 -5.83 11.19
C PHE A 112 -1.38 -6.74 12.43
N ASP A 113 -2.00 -7.90 12.35
CA ASP A 113 -2.03 -8.89 13.43
C ASP A 113 -0.89 -9.92 13.38
N ASP A 114 -0.01 -9.82 12.38
CA ASP A 114 1.18 -10.68 12.30
C ASP A 114 2.23 -10.21 13.32
N PRO A 115 2.63 -11.05 14.28
CA PRO A 115 3.63 -10.66 15.28
C PRO A 115 5.00 -10.37 14.68
N ALA A 116 5.33 -10.90 13.50
CA ALA A 116 6.59 -10.63 12.81
C ALA A 116 6.72 -9.16 12.37
N LEU A 117 5.60 -8.47 12.11
CA LEU A 117 5.60 -7.05 11.77
C LEU A 117 6.30 -6.19 12.84
N MET A 118 6.28 -6.63 14.10
CA MET A 118 6.90 -5.92 15.21
C MET A 118 8.44 -5.78 15.13
N HIS A 119 9.08 -6.47 14.19
CA HIS A 119 10.52 -6.32 13.93
C HIS A 119 10.85 -5.21 12.92
N TYR A 120 9.85 -4.68 12.23
CA TYR A 120 10.02 -3.72 11.14
C TYR A 120 9.54 -2.33 11.55
N PRO A 121 10.42 -1.32 11.58
CA PRO A 121 10.07 0.01 12.09
C PRO A 121 9.14 0.79 11.16
N VAL A 122 9.14 0.47 9.86
CA VAL A 122 8.33 1.16 8.85
C VAL A 122 7.41 0.16 8.15
N ALA A 123 6.12 0.44 8.15
CA ALA A 123 5.10 -0.27 7.41
C ALA A 123 4.51 0.63 6.33
N TYR A 124 4.16 0.02 5.19
CA TYR A 124 3.65 0.72 4.02
C TYR A 124 2.37 0.06 3.52
N MET A 125 1.36 0.86 3.25
CA MET A 125 0.08 0.41 2.74
C MET A 125 -0.41 1.33 1.63
N VAL A 126 -0.84 0.73 0.53
CA VAL A 126 -1.45 1.44 -0.61
C VAL A 126 -2.96 1.30 -0.60
N GLU A 127 -3.64 2.21 -1.30
CA GLU A 127 -5.08 2.19 -1.54
C GLU A 127 -5.93 2.08 -0.26
N PRO A 128 -5.69 2.92 0.76
CA PRO A 128 -6.39 2.83 2.04
C PRO A 128 -7.91 3.10 1.93
N GLY A 129 -8.39 3.64 0.82
CA GLY A 129 -9.82 3.75 0.53
C GLY A 129 -10.55 2.43 0.43
N PHE A 130 -9.83 1.33 0.13
CA PHE A 130 -10.38 -0.03 0.09
C PHE A 130 -10.12 -0.86 1.35
N TRP A 131 -9.48 -0.30 2.34
CA TRP A 131 -9.01 -1.02 3.51
C TRP A 131 -10.14 -1.53 4.40
N THR A 132 -10.17 -2.84 4.68
CA THR A 132 -10.93 -3.40 5.79
C THR A 132 -9.99 -3.94 6.85
N MET A 133 -10.45 -3.94 8.09
CA MET A 133 -9.63 -4.35 9.23
C MET A 133 -10.47 -5.13 10.25
N THR A 134 -9.95 -6.27 10.69
CA THR A 134 -10.52 -7.03 11.80
C THR A 134 -10.19 -6.37 13.14
N ASP A 135 -10.88 -6.76 14.21
CA ASP A 135 -10.56 -6.27 15.57
C ASP A 135 -9.16 -6.72 16.04
N LYS A 136 -8.69 -7.87 15.54
CA LYS A 136 -7.34 -8.36 15.83
C LYS A 136 -6.28 -7.49 15.16
N GLU A 137 -6.50 -7.13 13.91
CA GLU A 137 -5.62 -6.22 13.17
C GLU A 137 -5.64 -4.81 13.78
N ALA A 138 -6.80 -4.30 14.23
CA ALA A 138 -6.88 -3.02 14.91
C ALA A 138 -6.03 -2.98 16.18
N LYS A 139 -6.09 -4.05 16.99
CA LYS A 139 -5.23 -4.20 18.16
C LYS A 139 -3.75 -4.32 17.81
N GLY A 140 -3.44 -5.04 16.73
CA GLY A 140 -2.09 -5.19 16.19
C GLY A 140 -1.51 -3.86 15.73
N LEU A 141 -2.25 -3.09 14.95
CA LEU A 141 -1.86 -1.75 14.51
C LEU A 141 -1.64 -0.81 15.72
N ASN A 142 -2.55 -0.80 16.69
CA ASN A 142 -2.35 -0.02 17.91
C ASN A 142 -1.04 -0.39 18.62
N ALA A 143 -0.78 -1.68 18.80
CA ALA A 143 0.44 -2.17 19.45
C ALA A 143 1.70 -1.80 18.64
N TYR A 144 1.64 -1.95 17.32
CA TYR A 144 2.72 -1.59 16.39
C TYR A 144 3.10 -0.10 16.52
N LEU A 145 2.13 0.79 16.42
CA LEU A 145 2.35 2.23 16.51
C LEU A 145 2.84 2.65 17.89
N LYS A 146 2.28 2.10 18.96
CA LYS A 146 2.74 2.36 20.35
C LYS A 146 4.14 1.86 20.64
N LYS A 147 4.59 0.80 19.95
CA LYS A 147 5.94 0.26 20.09
C LYS A 147 7.00 1.13 19.39
N GLY A 148 6.60 2.08 18.56
CA GLY A 148 7.50 2.93 17.79
C GLY A 148 7.38 2.75 16.28
N GLY A 149 6.47 1.89 15.80
CA GLY A 149 6.24 1.71 14.36
C GLY A 149 5.74 2.98 13.68
N PHE A 150 6.12 3.14 12.43
CA PHE A 150 5.69 4.22 11.55
C PHE A 150 4.93 3.64 10.35
N LEU A 151 3.72 4.15 10.10
CA LEU A 151 2.87 3.69 9.00
C LEU A 151 2.77 4.76 7.91
N ILE A 152 3.02 4.35 6.67
CA ILE A 152 2.83 5.17 5.48
C ILE A 152 1.58 4.67 4.75
N LEU A 153 0.59 5.56 4.56
CA LEU A 153 -0.60 5.35 3.73
C LEU A 153 -0.42 6.13 2.43
N ASP A 154 -0.40 5.43 1.31
CA ASP A 154 -0.08 5.99 -0.01
C ASP A 154 -1.07 5.50 -1.06
N ASP A 155 -0.95 5.99 -2.30
CA ASP A 155 -1.83 5.62 -3.41
C ASP A 155 -3.30 5.86 -3.03
N PHE A 156 -3.59 7.10 -2.63
CA PHE A 156 -4.88 7.47 -2.07
C PHE A 156 -5.58 8.52 -2.94
N ARG A 157 -6.58 8.08 -3.67
CA ARG A 157 -7.38 8.96 -4.53
C ARG A 157 -8.27 9.86 -3.72
N HIS A 158 -8.48 11.09 -4.22
CA HIS A 158 -9.41 12.03 -3.58
C HIS A 158 -10.86 11.52 -3.62
N ASP A 159 -11.65 11.91 -2.64
CA ASP A 159 -13.08 11.62 -2.62
C ASP A 159 -13.78 12.24 -3.84
N GLY A 160 -14.59 11.45 -4.53
CA GLY A 160 -15.21 11.83 -5.79
C GLY A 160 -14.58 11.16 -7.03
N ASP A 161 -13.38 10.61 -6.95
CA ASP A 161 -12.91 9.65 -7.96
C ASP A 161 -13.67 8.33 -7.76
N PRO A 162 -14.38 7.82 -8.81
CA PRO A 162 -15.13 6.57 -8.70
C PRO A 162 -14.24 5.35 -8.39
N ARG A 163 -12.92 5.52 -8.43
CA ARG A 163 -11.92 4.50 -8.11
C ARG A 163 -11.33 4.67 -6.71
N ALA A 164 -11.84 5.59 -5.91
CA ALA A 164 -11.33 5.85 -4.56
C ALA A 164 -11.78 4.83 -3.51
N GLY A 165 -12.64 3.86 -3.87
CA GLY A 165 -13.26 2.97 -2.90
C GLY A 165 -14.26 3.72 -2.03
N GLU A 166 -14.20 3.52 -0.71
CA GLU A 166 -14.96 4.28 0.28
C GLU A 166 -14.19 5.51 0.79
N GLY A 167 -13.02 5.78 0.17
CA GLY A 167 -12.27 7.01 0.30
C GLY A 167 -11.77 7.34 1.71
N TRP A 168 -11.73 8.64 2.00
CA TRP A 168 -11.24 9.18 3.26
C TRP A 168 -11.98 8.65 4.47
N ALA A 169 -13.32 8.60 4.42
CA ALA A 169 -14.13 8.19 5.56
C ALA A 169 -13.81 6.75 6.01
N ASN A 170 -13.55 5.84 5.08
CA ASN A 170 -13.14 4.47 5.39
C ASN A 170 -11.77 4.42 6.06
N MET A 171 -10.78 5.11 5.50
CA MET A 171 -9.44 5.18 6.08
C MET A 171 -9.48 5.77 7.48
N GLU A 172 -10.16 6.90 7.67
CA GLU A 172 -10.30 7.55 8.98
C GLU A 172 -10.99 6.64 10.00
N ALA A 173 -12.08 5.97 9.62
CA ALA A 173 -12.79 5.03 10.50
C ALA A 173 -11.86 3.89 10.96
N ASN A 174 -11.00 3.35 10.08
CA ASN A 174 -10.04 2.32 10.46
C ASN A 174 -8.93 2.87 11.38
N ILE A 175 -8.44 4.08 11.16
CA ILE A 175 -7.51 4.74 12.09
C ILE A 175 -8.17 4.92 13.46
N GLN A 176 -9.43 5.39 13.53
CA GLN A 176 -10.17 5.53 14.78
C GLN A 176 -10.37 4.20 15.51
N ARG A 177 -10.57 3.10 14.78
CA ARG A 177 -10.65 1.76 15.40
C ARG A 177 -9.33 1.33 16.02
N ALA A 178 -8.21 1.63 15.38
CA ALA A 178 -6.88 1.31 15.91
C ALA A 178 -6.46 2.26 17.04
N ILE A 179 -6.71 3.55 16.87
CA ILE A 179 -6.30 4.60 17.82
C ILE A 179 -7.53 5.48 18.12
N PRO A 180 -8.38 5.09 19.09
CA PRO A 180 -9.57 5.86 19.44
C PRO A 180 -9.21 7.31 19.82
N GLY A 181 -9.88 8.28 19.16
CA GLY A 181 -9.65 9.71 19.35
C GLY A 181 -8.45 10.29 18.57
N ALA A 182 -7.79 9.51 17.72
CA ALA A 182 -6.74 10.04 16.83
C ALA A 182 -7.30 11.13 15.89
N GLN A 183 -6.51 12.15 15.64
CA GLN A 183 -6.82 13.21 14.70
C GLN A 183 -5.86 13.17 13.51
N LEU A 184 -6.42 13.27 12.32
CA LEU A 184 -5.66 13.44 11.09
C LEU A 184 -5.38 14.94 10.90
N LEU A 185 -4.17 15.34 11.25
CA LEU A 185 -3.73 16.73 11.23
C LEU A 185 -3.00 17.04 9.92
N PRO A 186 -3.25 18.20 9.28
CA PRO A 186 -2.52 18.57 8.07
C PRO A 186 -1.04 18.75 8.36
N LEU A 187 -0.21 18.21 7.47
CA LEU A 187 1.24 18.36 7.53
C LEU A 187 1.70 19.55 6.69
N ASN A 188 2.90 20.04 6.98
CA ASN A 188 3.52 21.10 6.20
C ASN A 188 5.03 20.83 6.02
N PRO A 189 5.69 21.44 5.01
CA PRO A 189 7.09 21.15 4.68
C PRO A 189 8.12 21.47 5.77
N SER A 190 7.76 22.23 6.81
CA SER A 190 8.68 22.53 7.92
C SER A 190 8.77 21.42 8.96
N MET A 191 7.93 20.39 8.86
CA MET A 191 7.97 19.26 9.80
C MET A 191 9.17 18.35 9.54
N VAL A 192 9.71 17.75 10.61
CA VAL A 192 10.94 16.95 10.58
C VAL A 192 10.90 15.83 9.55
N VAL A 193 9.75 15.19 9.34
CA VAL A 193 9.59 14.12 8.35
C VAL A 193 9.97 14.56 6.92
N TYR A 194 9.87 15.85 6.59
CA TYR A 194 10.23 16.41 5.27
C TYR A 194 11.65 16.97 5.21
N ASP A 195 12.45 16.78 6.26
CA ASP A 195 13.88 17.17 6.33
C ASP A 195 14.71 16.08 7.05
N SER A 196 14.20 14.84 7.09
CA SER A 196 14.86 13.73 7.79
C SER A 196 16.12 13.23 7.09
N PHE A 197 16.24 13.44 5.79
CA PHE A 197 17.41 13.12 4.97
C PHE A 197 17.57 14.15 3.82
N PHE A 198 16.55 14.30 2.99
CA PHE A 198 16.48 15.32 1.95
C PHE A 198 15.55 16.43 2.38
N LYS A 199 15.92 17.68 2.11
CA LYS A 199 15.04 18.80 2.35
C LYS A 199 13.96 18.89 1.27
N ILE A 200 12.70 18.85 1.68
CA ILE A 200 11.53 19.09 0.83
C ILE A 200 10.93 20.44 1.21
N PRO A 201 11.25 21.49 0.46
CA PRO A 201 10.92 22.87 0.85
C PRO A 201 9.46 23.25 0.58
N SER A 202 8.77 22.52 -0.30
CA SER A 202 7.38 22.79 -0.70
C SER A 202 6.71 21.50 -1.17
N PHE A 203 5.42 21.37 -0.93
CA PHE A 203 4.62 20.29 -1.52
C PHE A 203 4.26 20.53 -2.99
N ASP A 204 4.45 21.75 -3.50
CA ASP A 204 4.22 22.03 -4.93
C ASP A 204 5.21 21.30 -5.86
N ILE A 205 6.31 20.78 -5.31
CA ILE A 205 7.28 19.96 -6.07
C ILE A 205 6.95 18.47 -6.05
N ILE A 206 6.01 18.04 -5.21
CA ILE A 206 5.61 16.64 -5.15
C ILE A 206 4.74 16.32 -6.35
N PRO A 207 5.07 15.27 -7.11
CA PRO A 207 4.36 14.94 -8.32
C PRO A 207 2.94 14.44 -8.05
N GLN A 208 2.05 14.77 -8.99
CA GLN A 208 0.67 14.29 -9.01
C GLN A 208 0.54 13.09 -9.93
N ALA A 209 0.02 11.97 -9.39
CA ALA A 209 -0.08 10.71 -10.13
C ALA A 209 -1.39 10.58 -10.93
N TYR A 210 -2.50 11.11 -10.44
CA TYR A 210 -3.82 10.75 -10.96
C TYR A 210 -4.48 11.77 -11.88
N ASP A 211 -4.59 13.01 -11.41
CA ASP A 211 -5.32 14.07 -12.09
C ASP A 211 -4.78 15.46 -11.72
N ARG A 212 -5.63 16.47 -11.71
CA ARG A 212 -5.21 17.85 -11.49
C ARG A 212 -5.28 18.31 -10.04
N GLU A 213 -5.73 17.44 -9.14
CA GLU A 213 -5.79 17.75 -7.72
C GLU A 213 -4.38 17.73 -7.12
N LYS A 214 -4.10 18.70 -6.26
CA LYS A 214 -2.80 18.77 -5.59
C LYS A 214 -2.70 17.68 -4.52
N PRO A 215 -1.52 17.07 -4.35
CA PRO A 215 -1.26 16.22 -3.20
C PRO A 215 -1.47 16.97 -1.88
N GLU A 216 -2.11 16.31 -0.94
CA GLU A 216 -2.28 16.78 0.42
C GLU A 216 -1.71 15.75 1.40
N PHE A 217 -1.12 16.23 2.48
CA PHE A 217 -0.44 15.36 3.44
C PHE A 217 -1.03 15.55 4.82
N PHE A 218 -1.37 14.42 5.46
CA PHE A 218 -1.92 14.40 6.81
C PHE A 218 -1.13 13.45 7.69
N GLY A 219 -1.24 13.62 9.00
CA GLY A 219 -0.56 12.74 9.95
C GLY A 219 -1.34 12.51 11.22
N VAL A 220 -1.06 11.36 11.83
CA VAL A 220 -1.49 11.04 13.18
C VAL A 220 -0.28 11.13 14.08
N PHE A 221 -0.34 12.00 15.07
CA PHE A 221 0.71 12.22 16.05
C PHE A 221 0.37 11.55 17.39
N GLU A 222 1.39 11.16 18.11
CA GLU A 222 1.23 10.70 19.49
C GLU A 222 0.54 11.78 20.33
N ASP A 223 -0.54 11.38 21.04
CA ASP A 223 -1.41 12.25 21.82
C ASP A 223 -2.01 13.45 21.05
N ASN A 224 -2.13 13.35 19.73
CA ASN A 224 -2.57 14.42 18.82
C ASN A 224 -1.73 15.72 18.93
N ASP A 225 -0.48 15.61 19.36
CA ASP A 225 0.44 16.75 19.52
C ASP A 225 1.49 16.74 18.41
N THR A 226 1.47 17.73 17.54
CA THR A 226 2.41 17.86 16.42
C THR A 226 3.87 18.03 16.81
N LYS A 227 4.15 18.25 18.11
CA LYS A 227 5.50 18.29 18.68
C LYS A 227 6.01 16.92 19.10
N LYS A 228 5.12 15.93 19.14
CA LYS A 228 5.45 14.54 19.44
C LYS A 228 5.69 13.74 18.15
N ARG A 229 5.94 12.45 18.30
CA ARG A 229 6.23 11.55 17.20
C ARG A 229 5.06 11.47 16.21
N LEU A 230 5.33 11.63 14.93
CA LEU A 230 4.41 11.29 13.85
C LEU A 230 4.36 9.76 13.73
N MET A 231 3.19 9.18 13.94
CA MET A 231 2.97 7.72 13.91
C MET A 231 2.47 7.23 12.55
N VAL A 232 1.67 8.04 11.88
CA VAL A 232 1.09 7.70 10.57
C VAL A 232 1.22 8.91 9.67
N VAL A 233 1.68 8.71 8.44
CA VAL A 233 1.59 9.69 7.35
C VAL A 233 0.61 9.22 6.30
N VAL A 234 -0.19 10.14 5.78
CA VAL A 234 -1.18 9.90 4.71
C VAL A 234 -0.83 10.80 3.54
N ASN A 235 -0.54 10.20 2.40
CA ASN A 235 -0.35 10.87 1.13
C ASN A 235 -1.68 10.86 0.37
N TYR A 236 -2.47 11.91 0.54
CA TYR A 236 -3.79 12.03 -0.04
C TYR A 236 -3.72 12.66 -1.44
N SER A 237 -4.56 12.19 -2.34
CA SER A 237 -4.63 12.64 -3.74
C SER A 237 -3.32 12.50 -4.52
N THR A 238 -2.52 11.48 -4.18
CA THR A 238 -1.30 11.14 -4.91
C THR A 238 -0.96 9.65 -4.77
N ASP A 239 -0.05 9.18 -5.62
CA ASP A 239 0.57 7.86 -5.57
C ASP A 239 2.07 8.04 -5.80
N ILE A 240 2.83 8.13 -4.70
CA ILE A 240 4.28 8.29 -4.82
C ILE A 240 4.96 6.98 -5.28
N SER A 241 4.33 5.84 -5.04
CA SER A 241 4.85 4.55 -5.45
C SER A 241 4.84 4.33 -6.97
N ASP A 242 3.91 4.92 -7.69
CA ASP A 242 3.88 4.92 -9.16
C ASP A 242 5.19 5.47 -9.75
N PHE A 243 5.76 6.50 -9.12
CA PHE A 243 7.02 7.09 -9.56
C PHE A 243 8.22 6.20 -9.27
N TRP A 244 8.18 5.38 -8.23
CA TRP A 244 9.21 4.36 -7.97
C TRP A 244 9.05 3.17 -8.93
N GLU A 245 7.81 2.70 -9.13
CA GLU A 245 7.48 1.57 -9.99
C GLU A 245 7.93 1.81 -11.43
N PHE A 246 7.63 2.99 -11.96
CA PHE A 246 7.87 3.32 -13.38
C PHE A 246 9.16 4.09 -13.64
N SER A 247 10.00 4.33 -12.64
CA SER A 247 11.20 5.17 -12.77
C SER A 247 12.19 4.71 -13.86
N ALA A 248 12.32 3.39 -14.06
CA ALA A 248 13.23 2.82 -15.07
C ALA A 248 12.61 2.72 -16.48
N THR A 249 11.32 3.04 -16.65
CA THR A 249 10.59 2.81 -17.89
C THR A 249 10.48 4.06 -18.78
N GLY A 250 10.77 5.24 -18.22
CA GLY A 250 10.53 6.53 -18.89
C GLY A 250 9.05 6.91 -18.97
N PHE A 251 8.16 6.17 -18.30
CA PHE A 251 6.72 6.50 -18.23
C PHE A 251 6.45 7.74 -17.38
N ARG A 252 7.23 7.92 -16.30
CA ARG A 252 7.19 9.09 -15.44
C ARG A 252 8.43 9.98 -15.69
N PRO A 253 8.30 11.31 -15.65
CA PRO A 253 9.44 12.23 -15.74
C PRO A 253 10.47 11.96 -14.65
N ILE A 254 11.75 12.09 -14.97
CA ILE A 254 12.83 11.75 -14.03
C ILE A 254 12.90 12.73 -12.85
N ASP A 255 12.62 13.99 -13.06
CA ASP A 255 12.55 15.01 -12.03
C ASP A 255 11.42 14.73 -11.02
N GLU A 256 10.24 14.36 -11.49
CA GLU A 256 9.12 13.94 -10.65
C GLU A 256 9.46 12.65 -9.87
N SER A 257 10.05 11.65 -10.52
CA SER A 257 10.51 10.43 -9.85
C SER A 257 11.54 10.71 -8.77
N ASN A 258 12.45 11.66 -8.98
CA ASN A 258 13.42 12.07 -7.99
C ASN A 258 12.76 12.68 -6.73
N GLU A 259 11.75 13.52 -6.89
CA GLU A 259 11.03 14.07 -5.73
C GLU A 259 10.26 13.00 -4.96
N ALA A 260 9.63 12.06 -5.66
CA ALA A 260 8.98 10.91 -5.02
C ALA A 260 9.99 10.01 -4.27
N TYR A 261 11.19 9.79 -4.81
CA TYR A 261 12.27 9.08 -4.11
C TYR A 261 12.75 9.82 -2.86
N LYS A 262 12.96 11.14 -2.93
CA LYS A 262 13.33 11.94 -1.76
C LYS A 262 12.30 11.80 -0.64
N LEU A 263 11.02 11.81 -1.00
CA LEU A 263 9.93 11.65 -0.04
C LEU A 263 9.95 10.26 0.60
N GLY A 264 10.10 9.20 -0.20
CA GLY A 264 10.20 7.82 0.30
C GLY A 264 11.41 7.60 1.21
N VAL A 265 12.58 8.13 0.83
CA VAL A 265 13.80 8.10 1.66
C VAL A 265 13.57 8.82 3.00
N ASN A 266 12.96 10.00 2.97
CA ASN A 266 12.65 10.75 4.18
C ASN A 266 11.73 10.00 5.13
N TYR A 267 10.69 9.35 4.61
CA TYR A 267 9.78 8.56 5.42
C TYR A 267 10.48 7.38 6.10
N ILE A 268 11.33 6.67 5.36
CA ILE A 268 12.10 5.56 5.93
C ILE A 268 13.07 6.06 7.00
N MET A 269 13.83 7.11 6.69
CA MET A 269 14.79 7.69 7.65
C MET A 269 14.09 8.22 8.88
N TYR A 270 12.93 8.87 8.74
CA TYR A 270 12.11 9.29 9.88
C TYR A 270 11.69 8.10 10.74
N GLY A 271 11.08 7.08 10.15
CA GLY A 271 10.62 5.90 10.88
C GLY A 271 11.73 5.07 11.53
N MET A 272 12.98 5.19 11.03
CA MET A 272 14.16 4.53 11.62
C MET A 272 14.75 5.31 12.82
N THR A 273 14.46 6.61 12.93
CA THR A 273 15.16 7.50 13.88
C THR A 273 14.24 8.12 14.94
N HIS A 274 12.93 7.98 14.82
CA HIS A 274 11.91 8.54 15.69
C HIS A 274 10.90 7.47 16.13
#